data_1e4ee72d0839fb560e8d097882d0aea9
#
_entry.id   1e4ee72d0839fb560e8d097882d0aea9
#
_cell.length_a   1.000
_cell.length_b   1.000
_cell.length_c   1.000
_cell.angle_alpha   90.00
_cell.angle_beta   90.00
_cell.angle_gamma   90.00
#
_symmetry.space_group_name_H-M   'P 1'
#
loop_
_entity.id
_entity.type
_entity.pdbx_description
1 polymer ?
#
loop_
_entity_poly.entity_id
_entity_poly.type
_entity_poly.pdbx_seq_one_letter_code
_entity_poly.pdbx_strand_id
1 'polypeptide(L)'
;MKKRCGILACLIFAIPHLSLASASALDPTNVAGIFERLTAGSALANPSVVVMDQLTGAVVYEKNANSLRKPASVLKLYSATAALTYLQPTQRFTTSTWIGLEPKSLVIQGSLDPWMSLSDPVAKKMGRTSIPRIEYNSLSALKESNSGSIRNSTIYYSDLYSQDVANIKSFFVKHGVRAVMKEVSSTQAIQLSSEPILSSQSPELQ
;
A
#
# COMPACT_ATOMS: atom_id res chain seq x y z
N MET A 1 41.87 30.43 61.62
CA MET A 1 41.25 30.43 60.29
C MET A 1 42.04 29.45 59.39
N LYS A 2 41.54 28.22 59.14
CA LYS A 2 42.18 27.21 58.25
C LYS A 2 41.52 27.16 56.96
N LYS A 3 42.19 27.58 55.89
CA LYS A 3 41.71 27.46 54.47
C LYS A 3 41.90 26.00 54.03
N ARG A 4 40.79 25.34 53.65
CA ARG A 4 40.80 24.03 53.01
C ARG A 4 40.84 24.26 51.51
N CYS A 5 41.93 23.83 50.88
CA CYS A 5 42.09 23.80 49.45
C CYS A 5 41.49 22.47 48.96
N GLY A 6 40.41 22.56 48.20
CA GLY A 6 39.75 21.39 47.56
C GLY A 6 40.39 21.08 46.21
N ILE A 7 40.94 19.88 46.08
CA ILE A 7 41.48 19.36 44.82
C ILE A 7 40.31 18.82 44.00
N LEU A 8 40.03 19.47 42.88
CA LEU A 8 39.05 19.02 41.89
C LEU A 8 39.73 17.97 40.98
N ALA A 9 39.41 16.70 41.19
CA ALA A 9 39.90 15.61 40.35
C ALA A 9 39.06 15.54 39.07
N CYS A 10 39.63 15.94 37.93
CA CYS A 10 39.05 15.70 36.62
C CYS A 10 39.17 14.23 36.24
N LEU A 11 38.04 13.49 36.30
CA LEU A 11 37.93 12.16 35.73
C LEU A 11 37.80 12.28 34.21
N ILE A 12 38.88 12.01 33.49
CA ILE A 12 38.86 11.88 32.02
C ILE A 12 38.29 10.49 31.71
N PHE A 13 37.04 10.46 31.28
CA PHE A 13 36.44 9.25 30.71
C PHE A 13 37.06 9.01 29.33
N ALA A 14 37.96 8.02 29.24
CA ALA A 14 38.39 7.48 27.95
C ALA A 14 37.23 6.74 27.30
N ILE A 15 36.57 7.37 26.30
CA ILE A 15 35.60 6.71 25.47
C ILE A 15 36.40 5.76 24.56
N PRO A 16 36.17 4.43 24.61
CA PRO A 16 36.78 3.55 23.63
C PRO A 16 36.28 3.94 22.27
N HIS A 17 37.16 4.37 21.39
CA HIS A 17 36.85 4.52 19.98
C HIS A 17 36.45 3.14 19.44
N LEU A 18 35.14 2.90 19.25
CA LEU A 18 34.65 1.80 18.43
C LEU A 18 35.21 2.06 17.03
N SER A 19 36.25 1.34 16.66
CA SER A 19 36.70 1.27 15.29
C SER A 19 35.55 0.66 14.46
N LEU A 20 34.84 1.49 13.69
CA LEU A 20 33.96 1.01 12.64
C LEU A 20 34.86 0.19 11.71
N ALA A 21 34.72 -1.14 11.77
CA ALA A 21 35.35 -2.02 10.81
C ALA A 21 34.93 -1.54 9.42
N SER A 22 35.87 -0.97 8.68
CA SER A 22 35.64 -0.66 7.25
C SER A 22 35.21 -1.96 6.60
N ALA A 23 34.01 -2.02 6.03
CA ALA A 23 33.59 -3.14 5.21
C ALA A 23 34.61 -3.26 4.09
N SER A 24 35.48 -4.27 4.16
CA SER A 24 36.42 -4.56 3.09
C SER A 24 35.64 -4.94 1.86
N ALA A 25 36.01 -4.36 0.71
CA ALA A 25 35.44 -4.74 -0.58
C ALA A 25 35.53 -6.28 -0.73
N LEU A 26 34.46 -6.90 -1.22
CA LEU A 26 34.46 -8.34 -1.45
C LEU A 26 35.58 -8.70 -2.42
N ASP A 27 36.41 -9.68 -2.05
CA ASP A 27 37.41 -10.21 -2.98
C ASP A 27 36.67 -10.91 -4.15
N PRO A 28 36.72 -10.37 -5.39
CA PRO A 28 36.00 -10.90 -6.53
C PRO A 28 36.28 -12.37 -6.80
N THR A 29 37.52 -12.83 -6.56
CA THR A 29 37.97 -14.21 -6.77
C THR A 29 37.28 -15.17 -5.82
N ASN A 30 37.20 -14.81 -4.54
CA ASN A 30 36.53 -15.60 -3.53
C ASN A 30 35.00 -15.66 -3.78
N VAL A 31 34.39 -14.54 -4.11
CA VAL A 31 32.97 -14.45 -4.48
C VAL A 31 32.67 -15.32 -5.69
N ALA A 32 33.42 -15.18 -6.78
CA ALA A 32 33.25 -15.98 -7.99
C ALA A 32 33.34 -17.49 -7.70
N GLY A 33 34.33 -17.91 -6.93
CA GLY A 33 34.51 -19.31 -6.56
C GLY A 33 33.36 -19.88 -5.70
N ILE A 34 32.76 -19.06 -4.82
CA ILE A 34 31.60 -19.47 -4.04
C ILE A 34 30.38 -19.64 -4.95
N PHE A 35 30.07 -18.65 -5.77
CA PHE A 35 28.89 -18.67 -6.64
C PHE A 35 29.02 -19.74 -7.73
N GLU A 36 30.20 -19.99 -8.26
CA GLU A 36 30.42 -21.07 -9.22
C GLU A 36 30.06 -22.45 -8.60
N ARG A 37 30.51 -22.72 -7.37
CA ARG A 37 30.14 -23.95 -6.65
C ARG A 37 28.65 -24.03 -6.35
N LEU A 38 28.02 -22.93 -5.90
CA LEU A 38 26.59 -22.89 -5.59
C LEU A 38 25.72 -23.09 -6.83
N THR A 39 26.15 -22.61 -7.99
CA THR A 39 25.40 -22.68 -9.24
C THR A 39 25.73 -23.87 -10.11
N ALA A 40 26.72 -24.74 -9.71
CA ALA A 40 27.06 -25.98 -10.40
C ALA A 40 26.11 -27.13 -10.07
N GLY A 41 25.30 -27.03 -9.01
CA GLY A 41 24.39 -28.08 -8.56
C GLY A 41 23.23 -28.31 -9.54
N SER A 42 22.81 -29.55 -9.72
CA SER A 42 21.68 -29.94 -10.59
C SER A 42 20.33 -29.37 -10.16
N ALA A 43 20.21 -28.94 -8.90
CA ALA A 43 18.99 -28.29 -8.37
C ALA A 43 18.69 -26.94 -9.01
N LEU A 44 19.72 -26.28 -9.55
CA LEU A 44 19.59 -25.00 -10.24
C LEU A 44 19.82 -25.19 -11.74
N ALA A 45 18.78 -25.63 -12.44
CA ALA A 45 18.89 -25.83 -13.89
C ALA A 45 19.18 -24.51 -14.60
N ASN A 46 20.41 -24.32 -15.06
CA ASN A 46 20.84 -23.16 -15.85
C ASN A 46 20.51 -21.80 -15.23
N PRO A 47 21.00 -21.46 -14.01
CA PRO A 47 20.65 -20.21 -13.33
C PRO A 47 21.23 -18.98 -14.03
N SER A 48 20.56 -17.83 -13.87
CA SER A 48 21.12 -16.52 -14.18
C SER A 48 21.45 -15.79 -12.88
N VAL A 49 22.70 -15.33 -12.75
CA VAL A 49 23.20 -14.69 -11.53
C VAL A 49 24.03 -13.47 -11.91
N VAL A 50 23.83 -12.37 -11.19
CA VAL A 50 24.69 -11.19 -11.19
C VAL A 50 24.95 -10.82 -9.73
N VAL A 51 26.20 -10.70 -9.34
CA VAL A 51 26.60 -10.22 -8.02
C VAL A 51 27.37 -8.93 -8.19
N MET A 52 26.93 -7.88 -7.51
CA MET A 52 27.54 -6.57 -7.57
C MET A 52 28.06 -6.17 -6.20
N ASP A 53 29.19 -5.53 -6.17
CA ASP A 53 29.67 -4.82 -4.99
C ASP A 53 28.82 -3.58 -4.77
N GLN A 54 28.20 -3.47 -3.60
CA GLN A 54 27.28 -2.36 -3.30
C GLN A 54 27.98 -1.01 -3.18
N LEU A 55 29.27 -0.99 -2.79
CA LEU A 55 30.02 0.23 -2.58
C LEU A 55 30.56 0.81 -3.89
N THR A 56 31.01 -0.07 -4.76
CA THR A 56 31.69 0.32 -6.02
C THR A 56 30.77 0.25 -7.23
N GLY A 57 29.65 -0.51 -7.14
CA GLY A 57 28.80 -0.84 -8.28
C GLY A 57 29.42 -1.84 -9.26
N ALA A 58 30.62 -2.38 -8.98
CA ALA A 58 31.30 -3.31 -9.87
C ALA A 58 30.63 -4.70 -9.84
N VAL A 59 30.47 -5.31 -11.01
CA VAL A 59 30.05 -6.72 -11.11
C VAL A 59 31.24 -7.60 -10.71
N VAL A 60 31.08 -8.35 -9.62
CA VAL A 60 32.10 -9.26 -9.08
C VAL A 60 31.93 -10.70 -9.55
N TYR A 61 30.72 -11.09 -9.97
CA TYR A 61 30.42 -12.38 -10.58
C TYR A 61 29.20 -12.29 -11.49
N GLU A 62 29.24 -12.95 -12.62
CA GLU A 62 28.07 -13.12 -13.49
C GLU A 62 28.03 -14.50 -14.14
N LYS A 63 26.82 -15.01 -14.30
CA LYS A 63 26.53 -16.25 -15.01
C LYS A 63 25.20 -16.10 -15.74
N ASN A 64 25.18 -16.30 -17.06
CA ASN A 64 23.99 -16.15 -17.89
C ASN A 64 23.23 -14.82 -17.65
N ALA A 65 23.93 -13.74 -17.35
CA ALA A 65 23.36 -12.45 -16.96
C ALA A 65 22.36 -11.90 -18.00
N ASN A 66 22.64 -12.10 -19.28
CA ASN A 66 21.84 -11.62 -20.41
C ASN A 66 20.80 -12.63 -20.91
N SER A 67 20.63 -13.75 -20.23
CA SER A 67 19.64 -14.75 -20.63
C SER A 67 18.23 -14.26 -20.32
N LEU A 68 17.32 -14.35 -21.29
CA LEU A 68 15.92 -14.01 -21.07
C LEU A 68 15.28 -14.96 -20.04
N ARG A 69 14.69 -14.40 -19.01
CA ARG A 69 14.03 -15.12 -17.92
C ARG A 69 12.63 -14.58 -17.67
N LYS A 70 11.73 -15.42 -17.21
CA LYS A 70 10.44 -14.98 -16.69
C LYS A 70 10.69 -14.29 -15.33
N PRO A 71 10.36 -13.01 -15.17
CA PRO A 71 10.73 -12.25 -13.97
C PRO A 71 9.99 -12.68 -12.70
N ALA A 72 8.84 -13.35 -12.85
CA ALA A 72 8.00 -13.76 -11.72
C ALA A 72 7.83 -12.60 -10.70
N SER A 73 8.03 -12.86 -9.41
CA SER A 73 7.86 -11.83 -8.36
C SER A 73 8.92 -10.72 -8.39
N VAL A 74 10.02 -10.87 -9.13
CA VAL A 74 11.01 -9.80 -9.30
C VAL A 74 10.39 -8.58 -9.99
N LEU A 75 9.32 -8.78 -10.80
CA LEU A 75 8.56 -7.68 -11.40
C LEU A 75 8.00 -6.71 -10.36
N LYS A 76 7.77 -7.15 -9.12
CA LYS A 76 7.32 -6.29 -8.03
C LYS A 76 8.32 -5.18 -7.68
N LEU A 77 9.62 -5.40 -7.89
CA LEU A 77 10.66 -4.38 -7.67
C LEU A 77 10.46 -3.21 -8.63
N TYR A 78 10.14 -3.49 -9.90
CA TYR A 78 9.84 -2.44 -10.89
C TYR A 78 8.58 -1.67 -10.50
N SER A 79 7.52 -2.38 -10.09
CA SER A 79 6.28 -1.74 -9.64
C SER A 79 6.49 -0.90 -8.38
N ALA A 80 7.28 -1.38 -7.42
CA ALA A 80 7.64 -0.62 -6.22
C ALA A 80 8.48 0.62 -6.55
N THR A 81 9.48 0.47 -7.42
CA THR A 81 10.31 1.60 -7.87
C THR A 81 9.45 2.64 -8.59
N ALA A 82 8.55 2.22 -9.48
CA ALA A 82 7.63 3.13 -10.15
C ALA A 82 6.71 3.84 -9.13
N ALA A 83 6.15 3.12 -8.18
CA ALA A 83 5.32 3.70 -7.13
C ALA A 83 6.08 4.76 -6.32
N LEU A 84 7.30 4.46 -5.88
CA LEU A 84 8.15 5.40 -5.12
C LEU A 84 8.61 6.60 -5.96
N THR A 85 8.68 6.46 -7.28
CA THR A 85 9.08 7.56 -8.20
C THR A 85 7.92 8.50 -8.49
N TYR A 86 6.72 7.96 -8.68
CA TYR A 86 5.57 8.72 -9.20
C TYR A 86 4.51 9.05 -8.15
N LEU A 87 4.47 8.34 -7.03
CA LEU A 87 3.53 8.59 -5.94
C LEU A 87 4.22 9.27 -4.77
N GLN A 88 3.49 10.15 -4.09
CA GLN A 88 4.00 10.73 -2.85
C GLN A 88 4.01 9.67 -1.75
N PRO A 89 5.09 9.53 -0.94
CA PRO A 89 5.13 8.55 0.17
C PRO A 89 3.98 8.71 1.17
N THR A 90 3.48 9.94 1.33
CA THR A 90 2.35 10.27 2.19
C THR A 90 0.99 10.14 1.50
N GLN A 91 0.97 9.76 0.22
CA GLN A 91 -0.29 9.59 -0.51
C GLN A 91 -1.16 8.52 0.13
N ARG A 92 -2.43 8.84 0.30
CA ARG A 92 -3.43 7.92 0.81
C ARG A 92 -4.56 7.77 -0.18
N PHE A 93 -5.07 6.58 -0.28
CA PHE A 93 -6.27 6.29 -1.06
C PHE A 93 -7.46 6.27 -0.10
N THR A 94 -8.46 7.09 -0.38
CA THR A 94 -9.63 7.25 0.48
C THR A 94 -10.89 6.87 -0.28
N THR A 95 -11.73 6.07 0.33
CA THR A 95 -13.10 5.82 -0.16
C THR A 95 -14.06 6.27 0.92
N SER A 96 -14.97 7.18 0.57
CA SER A 96 -15.92 7.75 1.49
C SER A 96 -17.34 7.63 0.95
N THR A 97 -18.31 7.48 1.84
CA THR A 97 -19.72 7.34 1.49
C THR A 97 -20.58 8.30 2.30
N TRP A 98 -21.59 8.84 1.67
CA TRP A 98 -22.53 9.80 2.25
C TRP A 98 -23.97 9.48 1.82
N ILE A 99 -24.93 9.90 2.64
CA ILE A 99 -26.30 10.11 2.16
C ILE A 99 -26.25 11.25 1.14
N GLY A 100 -26.95 11.10 0.03
CA GLY A 100 -27.05 12.18 -0.97
C GLY A 100 -28.08 13.23 -0.56
N LEU A 101 -27.98 14.42 -1.15
CA LEU A 101 -28.95 15.52 -0.97
C LEU A 101 -30.32 15.18 -1.57
N GLU A 102 -30.35 14.40 -2.64
CA GLU A 102 -31.60 13.93 -3.25
C GLU A 102 -32.21 12.79 -2.41
N PRO A 103 -33.54 12.70 -2.30
CA PRO A 103 -34.20 11.59 -1.63
C PRO A 103 -33.77 10.23 -2.27
N LYS A 104 -33.52 9.25 -1.42
CA LYS A 104 -33.11 7.89 -1.83
C LYS A 104 -31.82 7.85 -2.64
N SER A 105 -30.89 8.76 -2.36
CA SER A 105 -29.61 8.77 -3.01
C SER A 105 -28.46 8.54 -2.04
N LEU A 106 -27.39 7.95 -2.58
CA LEU A 106 -26.09 7.76 -1.95
C LEU A 106 -25.02 8.41 -2.80
N VAL A 107 -23.94 8.82 -2.17
CA VAL A 107 -22.71 9.25 -2.86
C VAL A 107 -21.56 8.37 -2.38
N ILE A 108 -20.80 7.81 -3.33
CA ILE A 108 -19.60 7.03 -3.07
C ILE A 108 -18.45 7.65 -3.84
N GLN A 109 -17.51 8.25 -3.13
CA GLN A 109 -16.32 8.82 -3.72
C GLN A 109 -15.12 7.93 -3.40
N GLY A 110 -14.49 7.41 -4.43
CA GLY A 110 -13.23 6.71 -4.35
C GLY A 110 -12.04 7.64 -4.57
N SER A 111 -10.88 7.03 -4.78
CA SER A 111 -9.64 7.67 -5.20
C SER A 111 -8.82 6.72 -6.09
N LEU A 112 -9.51 5.84 -6.82
CA LEU A 112 -8.89 4.76 -7.59
C LEU A 112 -7.96 3.90 -6.72
N ASP A 113 -8.44 3.54 -5.52
CA ASP A 113 -7.71 2.71 -4.58
C ASP A 113 -7.41 1.32 -5.21
N PRO A 114 -6.14 0.98 -5.45
CA PRO A 114 -5.77 -0.27 -6.11
C PRO A 114 -6.05 -1.50 -5.24
N TRP A 115 -6.45 -1.30 -3.99
CA TRP A 115 -6.62 -2.39 -3.05
C TRP A 115 -7.87 -2.22 -2.17
N MET A 116 -9.03 -2.40 -2.75
CA MET A 116 -10.29 -2.53 -2.02
C MET A 116 -10.63 -4.01 -1.84
N SER A 117 -10.61 -4.50 -0.61
CA SER A 117 -10.83 -5.91 -0.32
C SER A 117 -12.30 -6.30 -0.34
N LEU A 118 -12.61 -7.42 -1.00
CA LEU A 118 -13.91 -8.10 -0.91
C LEU A 118 -14.04 -8.95 0.37
N SER A 119 -12.96 -9.06 1.18
CA SER A 119 -12.93 -9.87 2.41
C SER A 119 -12.78 -8.98 3.64
N ASP A 120 -13.80 -8.92 4.47
CA ASP A 120 -13.79 -8.14 5.71
C ASP A 120 -12.66 -8.55 6.68
N PRO A 121 -12.39 -9.85 6.94
CA PRO A 121 -11.27 -10.27 7.76
C PRO A 121 -9.90 -9.82 7.22
N VAL A 122 -9.71 -9.84 5.89
CA VAL A 122 -8.46 -9.40 5.25
C VAL A 122 -8.31 -7.88 5.37
N ALA A 123 -9.36 -7.12 5.06
CA ALA A 123 -9.37 -5.66 5.19
C ALA A 123 -9.04 -5.24 6.64
N LYS A 124 -9.65 -5.89 7.64
CA LYS A 124 -9.40 -5.60 9.05
C LYS A 124 -7.94 -5.83 9.46
N LYS A 125 -7.31 -6.92 8.98
CA LYS A 125 -5.87 -7.17 9.21
C LYS A 125 -4.97 -6.08 8.65
N MET A 126 -5.42 -5.43 7.59
CA MET A 126 -4.71 -4.32 6.92
C MET A 126 -5.10 -2.93 7.48
N GLY A 127 -5.86 -2.88 8.57
CA GLY A 127 -6.35 -1.62 9.14
C GLY A 127 -7.32 -0.85 8.22
N ARG A 128 -8.04 -1.56 7.33
CA ARG A 128 -8.88 -0.96 6.30
C ARG A 128 -10.33 -1.42 6.40
N THR A 129 -11.20 -0.70 5.70
CA THR A 129 -12.60 -1.10 5.50
C THR A 129 -12.73 -1.91 4.21
N SER A 130 -13.54 -2.97 4.24
CA SER A 130 -13.85 -3.79 3.08
C SER A 130 -14.99 -3.21 2.24
N ILE A 131 -15.11 -3.62 0.97
CA ILE A 131 -16.25 -3.31 0.11
C ILE A 131 -17.57 -3.79 0.76
N PRO A 132 -17.70 -5.03 1.26
CA PRO A 132 -18.92 -5.46 1.95
C PRO A 132 -19.33 -4.55 3.11
N ARG A 133 -18.39 -4.04 3.89
CA ARG A 133 -18.70 -3.12 4.98
C ARG A 133 -19.21 -1.77 4.48
N ILE A 134 -18.60 -1.24 3.42
CA ILE A 134 -19.09 -0.03 2.74
C ILE A 134 -20.53 -0.24 2.26
N GLU A 135 -20.80 -1.36 1.60
CA GLU A 135 -22.09 -1.72 1.06
C GLU A 135 -23.16 -1.85 2.13
N TYR A 136 -22.90 -2.61 3.22
CA TYR A 136 -23.86 -2.79 4.32
C TYR A 136 -24.14 -1.50 5.07
N ASN A 137 -23.12 -0.70 5.39
CA ASN A 137 -23.32 0.57 6.08
C ASN A 137 -24.11 1.56 5.22
N SER A 138 -23.79 1.61 3.91
CA SER A 138 -24.53 2.45 2.96
C SER A 138 -25.99 2.02 2.81
N LEU A 139 -26.27 0.73 2.74
CA LEU A 139 -27.63 0.20 2.69
C LEU A 139 -28.40 0.52 3.97
N SER A 140 -27.78 0.36 5.14
CA SER A 140 -28.39 0.67 6.44
C SER A 140 -28.76 2.14 6.54
N ALA A 141 -27.80 3.02 6.28
CA ALA A 141 -28.00 4.45 6.31
C ALA A 141 -29.08 4.93 5.31
N LEU A 142 -29.10 4.35 4.11
CA LEU A 142 -30.10 4.64 3.10
C LEU A 142 -31.51 4.24 3.56
N LYS A 143 -31.66 3.11 4.28
CA LYS A 143 -32.93 2.66 4.86
C LYS A 143 -33.38 3.60 5.98
N GLU A 144 -32.49 3.97 6.85
CA GLU A 144 -32.77 4.86 7.98
C GLU A 144 -33.24 6.25 7.50
N SER A 145 -32.50 6.85 6.59
CA SER A 145 -32.79 8.19 6.06
C SER A 145 -34.07 8.27 5.21
N ASN A 146 -34.61 7.13 4.74
CA ASN A 146 -35.80 7.07 3.88
C ASN A 146 -36.96 6.24 4.48
N SER A 147 -37.01 6.04 5.78
CA SER A 147 -38.06 5.27 6.48
C SER A 147 -38.29 3.90 5.86
N GLY A 148 -37.22 3.24 5.41
CA GLY A 148 -37.24 1.91 4.78
C GLY A 148 -37.62 1.86 3.30
N SER A 149 -38.12 2.94 2.71
CA SER A 149 -38.60 2.96 1.30
C SER A 149 -37.46 3.27 0.31
N ILE A 150 -36.69 2.24 -0.06
CA ILE A 150 -35.48 2.39 -0.88
C ILE A 150 -35.48 1.59 -2.18
N ARG A 151 -36.66 1.12 -2.63
CA ARG A 151 -36.75 0.24 -3.80
C ARG A 151 -36.08 0.81 -5.06
N ASN A 152 -36.24 2.09 -5.33
CA ASN A 152 -35.59 2.79 -6.44
C ASN A 152 -34.64 3.83 -5.82
N SER A 153 -33.35 3.67 -5.99
CA SER A 153 -32.34 4.56 -5.43
C SER A 153 -31.32 4.95 -6.47
N THR A 154 -30.76 6.14 -6.33
CA THR A 154 -29.66 6.62 -7.17
C THR A 154 -28.35 6.52 -6.35
N ILE A 155 -27.32 5.97 -6.97
CA ILE A 155 -25.97 5.92 -6.38
C ILE A 155 -25.07 6.74 -7.29
N TYR A 156 -24.68 7.92 -6.82
CA TYR A 156 -23.66 8.74 -7.45
C TYR A 156 -22.30 8.21 -7.06
N TYR A 157 -21.36 8.12 -8.01
CA TYR A 157 -20.01 7.66 -7.70
C TYR A 157 -18.96 8.43 -8.50
N SER A 158 -17.77 8.56 -7.93
CA SER A 158 -16.58 9.09 -8.60
C SER A 158 -15.35 8.26 -8.23
N ASP A 159 -14.36 8.24 -9.12
CA ASP A 159 -13.03 7.66 -8.88
C ASP A 159 -13.05 6.23 -8.33
N LEU A 160 -13.94 5.39 -8.85
CA LEU A 160 -14.02 3.95 -8.59
C LEU A 160 -13.65 3.15 -9.86
N TYR A 161 -13.03 1.99 -9.67
CA TYR A 161 -12.86 1.06 -10.77
C TYR A 161 -14.20 0.45 -11.20
N SER A 162 -14.35 0.17 -12.49
CA SER A 162 -15.59 -0.39 -13.05
C SER A 162 -16.02 -1.70 -12.37
N GLN A 163 -15.07 -2.52 -11.93
CA GLN A 163 -15.37 -3.75 -11.21
C GLN A 163 -15.99 -3.47 -9.83
N ASP A 164 -15.54 -2.46 -9.11
CA ASP A 164 -16.09 -2.09 -7.81
C ASP A 164 -17.50 -1.51 -7.96
N VAL A 165 -17.72 -0.69 -8.99
CA VAL A 165 -19.06 -0.18 -9.34
C VAL A 165 -20.02 -1.34 -9.63
N ALA A 166 -19.57 -2.35 -10.39
CA ALA A 166 -20.38 -3.54 -10.70
C ALA A 166 -20.71 -4.36 -9.45
N ASN A 167 -19.74 -4.54 -8.55
CA ASN A 167 -19.92 -5.24 -7.27
C ASN A 167 -20.95 -4.51 -6.40
N ILE A 168 -20.80 -3.22 -6.21
CA ILE A 168 -21.73 -2.37 -5.43
C ILE A 168 -23.14 -2.45 -6.01
N LYS A 169 -23.30 -2.28 -7.32
CA LYS A 169 -24.60 -2.41 -7.98
C LYS A 169 -25.24 -3.76 -7.73
N SER A 170 -24.46 -4.83 -7.89
CA SER A 170 -24.92 -6.21 -7.68
C SER A 170 -25.38 -6.45 -6.24
N PHE A 171 -24.65 -5.91 -5.26
CA PHE A 171 -25.05 -5.97 -3.86
C PHE A 171 -26.40 -5.32 -3.61
N PHE A 172 -26.62 -4.08 -4.08
CA PHE A 172 -27.88 -3.37 -3.89
C PHE A 172 -29.05 -4.11 -4.53
N VAL A 173 -28.87 -4.62 -5.77
CA VAL A 173 -29.88 -5.42 -6.49
C VAL A 173 -30.22 -6.67 -5.71
N LYS A 174 -29.24 -7.39 -5.17
CA LYS A 174 -29.43 -8.58 -4.33
C LYS A 174 -30.25 -8.27 -3.06
N HIS A 175 -30.16 -7.05 -2.56
CA HIS A 175 -30.92 -6.60 -1.39
C HIS A 175 -32.23 -5.88 -1.73
N GLY A 176 -32.75 -6.07 -2.95
CA GLY A 176 -34.06 -5.58 -3.37
C GLY A 176 -34.10 -4.09 -3.80
N VAL A 177 -32.93 -3.46 -3.96
CA VAL A 177 -32.81 -2.07 -4.38
C VAL A 177 -32.53 -2.01 -5.88
N ARG A 178 -33.39 -1.35 -6.65
CA ARG A 178 -33.08 -0.96 -8.05
C ARG A 178 -32.14 0.24 -8.02
N ALA A 179 -30.85 -0.03 -7.96
CA ALA A 179 -29.84 1.01 -7.93
C ALA A 179 -29.54 1.51 -9.36
N VAL A 180 -29.73 2.80 -9.59
CA VAL A 180 -29.23 3.50 -10.76
C VAL A 180 -27.86 4.07 -10.42
N MET A 181 -26.82 3.56 -11.08
CA MET A 181 -25.45 4.05 -10.91
C MET A 181 -25.22 5.24 -11.82
N LYS A 182 -24.76 6.38 -11.27
CA LYS A 182 -24.43 7.60 -12.02
C LYS A 182 -23.02 8.03 -11.71
N GLU A 183 -22.16 8.02 -12.70
CA GLU A 183 -20.82 8.58 -12.60
C GLU A 183 -20.89 10.11 -12.59
N VAL A 184 -20.13 10.72 -11.69
CA VAL A 184 -20.02 12.17 -11.53
C VAL A 184 -18.56 12.54 -11.29
N SER A 185 -18.19 13.80 -11.45
CA SER A 185 -16.87 14.26 -11.04
C SER A 185 -16.73 14.27 -9.51
N SER A 186 -15.50 14.21 -9.00
CA SER A 186 -15.23 14.29 -7.55
C SER A 186 -15.82 15.57 -6.92
N THR A 187 -15.79 16.70 -7.65
CA THR A 187 -16.41 17.95 -7.21
C THR A 187 -17.94 17.84 -7.11
N GLN A 188 -18.57 17.21 -8.10
CA GLN A 188 -20.02 16.98 -8.07
C GLN A 188 -20.41 16.00 -6.95
N ALA A 189 -19.59 14.97 -6.70
CA ALA A 189 -19.82 14.03 -5.62
C ALA A 189 -19.89 14.76 -4.27
N ILE A 190 -18.96 15.68 -4.00
CA ILE A 190 -18.96 16.50 -2.79
C ILE A 190 -20.21 17.39 -2.71
N GLN A 191 -20.61 18.01 -3.83
CA GLN A 191 -21.80 18.88 -3.88
C GLN A 191 -23.11 18.12 -3.66
N LEU A 192 -23.16 16.85 -4.03
CA LEU A 192 -24.33 15.97 -3.86
C LEU A 192 -24.35 15.27 -2.49
N SER A 193 -23.31 15.40 -1.70
CA SER A 193 -23.17 14.75 -0.40
C SER A 193 -23.88 15.56 0.70
N SER A 194 -24.49 14.83 1.64
CA SER A 194 -25.15 15.39 2.83
C SER A 194 -24.47 14.82 4.09
N GLU A 195 -25.01 13.78 4.67
CA GLU A 195 -24.51 13.20 5.90
C GLU A 195 -23.45 12.11 5.64
N PRO A 196 -22.28 12.15 6.32
CA PRO A 196 -21.26 11.12 6.15
C PRO A 196 -21.71 9.78 6.76
N ILE A 197 -21.47 8.70 6.03
CA ILE A 197 -21.75 7.34 6.49
C ILE A 197 -20.46 6.67 6.94
N LEU A 198 -19.44 6.69 6.09
CA LEU A 198 -18.18 5.98 6.31
C LEU A 198 -17.05 6.61 5.49
N SER A 199 -15.88 6.63 6.07
CA SER A 199 -14.63 6.91 5.34
C SER A 199 -13.61 5.83 5.65
N SER A 200 -12.95 5.32 4.62
CA SER A 200 -11.85 4.37 4.70
C SER A 200 -10.63 4.94 4.01
N GLN A 201 -9.50 4.93 4.70
CA GLN A 201 -8.25 5.48 4.19
C GLN A 201 -7.16 4.41 4.19
N SER A 202 -6.34 4.35 3.13
CA SER A 202 -5.17 3.48 3.09
C SER A 202 -4.10 3.95 4.10
N PRO A 203 -3.23 3.06 4.61
CA PRO A 203 -2.01 3.48 5.29
C PRO A 203 -1.12 4.29 4.35
N GLU A 204 -0.13 4.98 4.89
CA GLU A 204 0.90 5.64 4.11
C GLU A 204 1.74 4.60 3.35
N LEU A 205 2.26 4.99 2.20
CA LEU A 205 3.25 4.19 1.48
C LEU A 205 4.57 4.30 2.27
N GLN A 206 4.98 3.22 2.94
CA GLN A 206 6.25 3.12 3.65
C GLN A 206 7.22 2.25 2.87
#